data_6b227622ee9ddd6fd5d8908ccef33058
#
_entry.id   6b227622ee9ddd6fd5d8908ccef33058
#
_cell.length_a   1.000
_cell.length_b   1.000
_cell.length_c   1.000
_cell.angle_alpha   90.00
_cell.angle_beta   90.00
_cell.angle_gamma   90.00
#
_symmetry.space_group_name_H-M   'P 1'
#
loop_
_entity.id
_entity.type
_entity.pdbx_description
1 polymer ?
#
loop_
_entity_poly.entity_id
_entity_poly.type
_entity_poly.pdbx_seq_one_letter_code
_entity_poly.pdbx_strand_id
1 'polypeptide(L)'
;METVALYREIGKTLRSLGAYRVVLLNSKVTLQQNVKMSLEIAVDGAIDIKEAEKICSNKFPSVNMKLIDLNDYSNNLVMKEVIEDGIQL
;
A
#
# COMPACT_ATOMS: atom_id res chain seq x y z
N MET A 1 6.99 5.62 -16.65
CA MET A 1 6.24 6.22 -15.53
C MET A 1 7.17 6.40 -14.34
N GLU A 2 7.14 7.55 -13.76
CA GLU A 2 7.95 7.80 -12.57
C GLU A 2 7.33 7.11 -11.36
N THR A 3 8.19 6.46 -10.58
CA THR A 3 7.78 5.73 -9.38
C THR A 3 7.09 6.65 -8.37
N VAL A 4 7.56 7.88 -8.24
CA VAL A 4 6.97 8.86 -7.32
C VAL A 4 5.52 9.19 -7.71
N ALA A 5 5.24 9.36 -9.01
CA ALA A 5 3.89 9.62 -9.49
C ALA A 5 2.96 8.45 -9.20
N LEU A 6 3.45 7.22 -9.36
CA LEU A 6 2.68 6.01 -9.05
C LEU A 6 2.34 5.94 -7.56
N TYR A 7 3.30 6.16 -6.69
CA TYR A 7 3.09 6.14 -5.23
C TYR A 7 2.09 7.21 -4.80
N ARG A 8 2.16 8.39 -5.40
CA ARG A 8 1.22 9.49 -5.11
C ARG A 8 -0.22 9.09 -5.46
N GLU A 9 -0.41 8.48 -6.64
CA GLU A 9 -1.73 8.03 -7.08
C GLU A 9 -2.27 6.91 -6.20
N ILE A 10 -1.43 5.98 -5.77
CA ILE A 10 -1.82 4.93 -4.84
C ILE A 10 -2.28 5.53 -3.52
N GLY A 11 -1.51 6.47 -2.97
CA GLY A 11 -1.86 7.15 -1.72
C GLY A 11 -3.19 7.89 -1.82
N LYS A 12 -3.41 8.62 -2.92
CA LYS A 12 -4.68 9.32 -3.16
C LYS A 12 -5.86 8.35 -3.23
N THR A 13 -5.68 7.24 -3.95
CA THR A 13 -6.72 6.24 -4.13
C THR A 13 -7.12 5.64 -2.77
N LEU A 14 -6.14 5.25 -1.96
CA LEU A 14 -6.42 4.65 -0.65
C LEU A 14 -7.07 5.66 0.31
N ARG A 15 -6.66 6.93 0.28
CA ARG A 15 -7.30 7.96 1.09
C ARG A 15 -8.76 8.20 0.67
N SER A 16 -9.04 8.14 -0.62
CA SER A 16 -10.42 8.27 -1.11
C SER A 16 -11.30 7.11 -0.66
N LEU A 17 -10.70 5.97 -0.31
CA LEU A 17 -11.42 4.79 0.15
C LEU A 17 -11.56 4.72 1.67
N GLY A 18 -11.02 5.69 2.40
CA GLY A 18 -11.20 5.80 3.84
C GLY A 18 -9.91 5.76 4.67
N ALA A 19 -8.76 5.57 4.05
CA ALA A 19 -7.49 5.59 4.78
C ALA A 19 -7.07 7.02 5.13
N TYR A 20 -6.64 7.24 6.35
CA TYR A 20 -6.03 8.52 6.72
C TYR A 20 -4.51 8.43 6.85
N ARG A 21 -3.97 7.22 6.91
CA ARG A 21 -2.53 6.97 6.88
C ARG A 21 -2.23 5.86 5.89
N VAL A 22 -1.25 6.09 5.03
CA VAL A 22 -0.80 5.11 4.02
C VAL A 22 0.72 5.05 4.09
N VAL A 23 1.27 3.88 4.40
CA VAL A 23 2.70 3.69 4.59
C VAL A 23 3.19 2.56 3.70
N LEU A 24 4.17 2.85 2.86
CA LEU A 24 4.83 1.83 2.05
C LEU A 24 5.87 1.11 2.91
N LEU A 25 5.67 -0.17 3.15
CA LEU A 25 6.56 -0.99 3.98
C LEU A 25 7.65 -1.66 3.15
N ASN A 26 7.31 -2.11 1.96
CA ASN A 26 8.23 -2.85 1.11
C ASN A 26 7.84 -2.71 -0.35
N SER A 27 8.83 -2.66 -1.23
CA SER A 27 8.60 -2.68 -2.67
C SER A 27 9.59 -3.64 -3.32
N LYS A 28 9.09 -4.42 -4.27
CA LYS A 28 9.87 -5.40 -4.99
C LYS A 28 9.52 -5.34 -6.46
N VAL A 29 10.53 -5.32 -7.31
CA VAL A 29 10.33 -5.32 -8.76
C VAL A 29 10.78 -6.68 -9.30
N THR A 30 9.89 -7.35 -10.01
CA THR A 30 10.19 -8.62 -10.64
C THR A 30 10.37 -8.40 -12.14
N LEU A 31 11.56 -8.72 -12.63
CA LEU A 31 11.94 -8.58 -14.04
C LEU A 31 11.92 -9.96 -14.70
N GLN A 32 10.76 -10.45 -15.03
CA GLN A 32 10.62 -11.66 -15.84
C GLN A 32 10.02 -11.29 -17.21
N GLN A 33 9.06 -12.03 -17.69
CA GLN A 33 8.45 -11.73 -18.99
C GLN A 33 7.74 -10.38 -19.00
N ASN A 34 7.20 -9.98 -17.84
CA ASN A 34 6.58 -8.67 -17.64
C ASN A 34 7.14 -8.04 -16.38
N VAL A 35 7.37 -6.73 -16.43
CA VAL A 35 7.77 -5.99 -15.23
C VAL A 35 6.55 -5.89 -14.32
N LYS A 36 6.65 -6.49 -13.14
CA LYS A 36 5.63 -6.37 -12.09
C LYS A 36 6.27 -5.81 -10.84
N MET A 37 5.57 -4.87 -10.24
CA MET A 37 5.96 -4.29 -8.96
C MET A 37 5.06 -4.87 -7.87
N SER A 38 5.67 -5.40 -6.81
CA SER A 38 4.95 -5.88 -5.65
C SER A 38 5.15 -4.92 -4.50
N LEU A 39 4.05 -4.45 -3.91
CA LEU A 39 4.08 -3.46 -2.83
C LEU A 39 3.36 -4.03 -1.60
N GLU A 40 3.96 -3.83 -0.44
CA GLU A 40 3.30 -4.05 0.85
C GLU A 40 3.02 -2.67 1.44
N ILE A 41 1.75 -2.37 1.65
CA ILE A 41 1.29 -1.06 2.09
C ILE A 41 0.42 -1.23 3.33
N ALA A 42 0.78 -0.55 4.40
CA ALA A 42 -0.01 -0.51 5.61
C ALA A 42 -0.96 0.70 5.55
N VAL A 43 -2.21 0.49 5.90
CA VAL A 43 -3.23 1.54 5.90
C VAL A 43 -3.90 1.62 7.26
N ASP A 44 -4.24 2.83 7.69
CA ASP A 44 -4.96 3.09 8.91
C ASP A 44 -6.18 3.94 8.57
N GLY A 45 -7.33 3.60 9.15
CA GLY A 45 -8.58 4.30 8.88
C GLY A 45 -9.76 3.35 8.72
N ALA A 46 -10.89 3.90 8.32
CA ALA A 46 -12.12 3.15 8.08
C ALA A 46 -12.16 2.67 6.63
N ILE A 47 -11.29 1.74 6.28
CA ILE A 47 -11.14 1.23 4.92
C ILE A 47 -11.42 -0.27 4.88
N ASP A 48 -12.18 -0.70 3.87
CA ASP A 48 -12.39 -2.13 3.59
C ASP A 48 -11.20 -2.64 2.78
N ILE A 49 -10.38 -3.46 3.40
CA ILE A 49 -9.12 -3.93 2.81
C ILE A 49 -9.37 -4.73 1.51
N LYS A 50 -10.33 -5.64 1.53
CA LYS A 50 -10.61 -6.48 0.35
C LYS A 50 -11.10 -5.66 -0.82
N GLU A 51 -11.99 -4.72 -0.58
CA GLU A 51 -12.50 -3.84 -1.61
C GLU A 51 -11.41 -2.92 -2.14
N ALA A 52 -10.58 -2.38 -1.25
CA ALA A 52 -9.46 -1.54 -1.62
C ALA A 52 -8.45 -2.27 -2.48
N GLU A 53 -8.12 -3.52 -2.14
CA GLU A 53 -7.23 -4.35 -2.95
C GLU A 53 -7.80 -4.59 -4.35
N LYS A 54 -9.10 -4.84 -4.45
CA LYS A 54 -9.77 -5.05 -5.72
C LYS A 54 -9.74 -3.79 -6.59
N ILE A 55 -10.04 -2.64 -6.01
CA ILE A 55 -10.04 -1.36 -6.72
C ILE A 55 -8.63 -1.01 -7.20
N CYS A 56 -7.63 -1.19 -6.35
CA CYS A 56 -6.24 -0.92 -6.72
C CYS A 56 -5.73 -1.88 -7.77
N SER A 57 -6.14 -3.15 -7.73
CA SER A 57 -5.78 -4.13 -8.75
C SER A 57 -6.32 -3.74 -10.12
N ASN A 58 -7.52 -3.17 -10.17
CA ASN A 58 -8.11 -2.71 -11.43
C ASN A 58 -7.48 -1.40 -11.92
N LYS A 59 -7.16 -0.49 -11.01
CA LYS A 59 -6.59 0.81 -11.36
C LYS A 59 -5.11 0.73 -11.68
N PHE A 60 -4.38 -0.16 -11.02
CA PHE A 60 -2.93 -0.34 -11.19
C PHE A 60 -2.63 -1.80 -11.54
N PRO A 61 -2.97 -2.24 -12.78
CA PRO A 61 -2.87 -3.67 -13.13
C PRO A 61 -1.45 -4.22 -13.15
N SER A 62 -0.44 -3.37 -13.27
CA SER A 62 0.97 -3.79 -13.23
C SER A 62 1.53 -3.86 -11.82
N VAL A 63 0.72 -3.51 -10.81
CA VAL A 63 1.15 -3.52 -9.40
C VAL A 63 0.42 -4.63 -8.66
N ASN A 64 1.20 -5.51 -8.02
CA ASN A 64 0.67 -6.49 -7.10
C ASN A 64 0.73 -5.88 -5.70
N MET A 65 -0.41 -5.55 -5.13
CA MET A 65 -0.50 -4.80 -3.88
C MET A 65 -1.05 -5.67 -2.76
N LYS A 66 -0.33 -5.72 -1.65
CA LYS A 66 -0.79 -6.33 -0.43
C LYS A 66 -1.06 -5.23 0.58
N LEU A 67 -2.31 -5.14 1.04
CA LEU A 67 -2.71 -4.15 2.04
C LEU A 67 -2.76 -4.78 3.43
N ILE A 68 -2.21 -4.07 4.40
CA ILE A 68 -2.18 -4.47 5.81
C ILE A 68 -2.98 -3.45 6.59
N ASP A 69 -3.98 -3.92 7.34
CA ASP A 69 -4.80 -3.07 8.17
C ASP A 69 -4.08 -2.80 9.50
N LEU A 70 -3.69 -1.56 9.73
CA LEU A 70 -2.98 -1.16 10.95
C LEU A 70 -3.84 -1.29 12.19
N ASN A 71 -5.15 -1.30 12.07
CA ASN A 71 -6.04 -1.50 13.21
C ASN A 71 -5.84 -2.86 13.86
N ASP A 72 -5.41 -3.86 13.08
CA ASP A 72 -5.12 -5.20 13.59
C ASP A 72 -3.83 -5.26 14.41
N TYR A 73 -2.99 -4.23 14.32
CA TYR A 73 -1.66 -4.21 14.92
C TYR A 73 -1.44 -3.03 15.87
N SER A 74 -2.52 -2.43 16.38
CA SER A 74 -2.45 -1.20 17.16
C SER A 74 -1.59 -1.33 18.42
N ASN A 75 -1.46 -2.54 18.99
CA ASN A 75 -0.67 -2.81 20.20
C ASN A 75 0.63 -3.56 19.91
N ASN A 76 1.01 -3.70 18.65
CA ASN A 76 2.21 -4.45 18.25
C ASN A 76 3.40 -3.49 18.11
N LEU A 77 4.37 -3.60 19.03
CA LEU A 77 5.55 -2.73 19.04
C LEU A 77 6.45 -2.94 17.82
N VAL A 78 6.56 -4.17 17.35
CA VAL A 78 7.37 -4.48 16.17
C VAL A 78 6.77 -3.81 14.94
N MET A 79 5.44 -3.86 14.81
CA MET A 79 4.75 -3.22 13.69
C MET A 79 4.89 -1.70 13.76
N LYS A 80 4.88 -1.10 14.96
CA LYS A 80 5.13 0.32 15.12
C LYS A 80 6.49 0.74 14.57
N GLU A 81 7.53 -0.02 14.87
CA GLU A 81 8.87 0.26 14.35
C GLU A 81 8.92 0.13 12.82
N VAL A 82 8.29 -0.88 12.27
CA VAL A 82 8.20 -1.08 10.81
C VAL A 82 7.50 0.11 10.15
N ILE A 83 6.43 0.61 10.77
CA ILE A 83 5.68 1.75 10.25
C ILE A 83 6.52 3.03 10.29
N GLU A 84 7.27 3.25 11.37
CA GLU A 84 8.14 4.42 11.48
C GLU A 84 9.25 4.44 10.43
N ASP A 85 9.75 3.27 10.06
CA ASP A 85 10.76 3.12 9.01
C ASP A 85 10.17 3.14 7.61
N GLY A 86 8.86 3.01 7.46
CA GLY A 86 8.19 3.01 6.18
C GLY A 86 8.09 4.40 5.54
N ILE A 87 7.77 4.41 4.26
CA ILE A 87 7.61 5.65 3.50
C ILE A 87 6.15 6.08 3.53
N GLN A 88 5.90 7.30 4.01
CA GLN A 88 4.56 7.88 4.01
C GLN A 88 4.14 8.22 2.57
N LEU A 89 3.02 7.69 2.15
CA LEU A 89 2.46 8.00 0.83
C LEU A 89 1.34 9.08 0.93
#